data_d23f4b4f361254aa32c733faf4dcc3c5
#
_entry.id   d23f4b4f361254aa32c733faf4dcc3c5
#
_cell.length_a   1.000
_cell.length_b   1.000
_cell.length_c   1.000
_cell.angle_alpha   90.00
_cell.angle_beta   90.00
_cell.angle_gamma   90.00
#
_symmetry.space_group_name_H-M   'P 1'
#
loop_
_entity.id
_entity.type
_entity.pdbx_description
1 polymer ?
#
loop_
_entity_poly.entity_id
_entity_poly.type
_entity_poly.pdbx_seq_one_letter_code
_entity_poly.pdbx_strand_id
1 'polypeptide(L)'
;MKISKILQWNCKSLKRRHEDLKDLIGNENPDCICLQETRLKGNTQSIRGFTIHTQTPYDCDRAGGGVLIAIKNGIDHRRIPLKTTLQVTAVELIASDVKAIASIYLPPQKHIGKD
;
A
#
# COMPACT_ATOMS: atom_id res chain seq x y z
N MET A 1 0.22 12.01 -18.46
CA MET A 1 -0.71 12.18 -17.35
C MET A 1 0.00 12.76 -16.14
N LYS A 2 -0.67 13.62 -15.40
CA LYS A 2 -0.08 14.23 -14.21
C LYS A 2 -0.66 13.61 -12.96
N ILE A 3 0.19 13.12 -12.07
CA ILE A 3 -0.23 12.64 -10.76
C ILE A 3 -0.26 13.86 -9.83
N SER A 4 -1.43 14.14 -9.29
CA SER A 4 -1.63 15.35 -8.47
C SER A 4 -1.51 15.08 -6.98
N LYS A 5 -1.96 13.93 -6.52
CA LYS A 5 -1.98 13.67 -5.08
C LYS A 5 -1.73 12.20 -4.77
N ILE A 6 -0.78 11.97 -3.88
CA ILE A 6 -0.46 10.64 -3.37
C ILE A 6 -0.65 10.67 -1.87
N LEU A 7 -1.47 9.76 -1.33
CA LEU A 7 -1.61 9.58 0.11
C LEU A 7 -0.69 8.46 0.56
N GLN A 8 -0.07 8.65 1.73
CA GLN A 8 0.74 7.64 2.36
C GLN A 8 0.33 7.54 3.82
N TRP A 9 0.07 6.31 4.29
CA TRP A 9 -0.47 6.11 5.64
C TRP A 9 -0.10 4.75 6.19
N ASN A 10 0.52 4.74 7.38
CA ASN A 10 0.69 3.52 8.15
C ASN A 10 -0.63 3.33 8.93
N CYS A 11 -1.52 2.51 8.40
CA CYS A 11 -2.90 2.48 8.87
C CYS A 11 -3.14 1.56 10.08
N LYS A 12 -2.20 0.71 10.41
CA LYS A 12 -2.32 -0.21 11.55
C LYS A 12 -3.64 -0.96 11.55
N SER A 13 -3.83 -1.80 10.55
CA SER A 13 -5.02 -2.59 10.26
C SER A 13 -6.02 -1.85 9.37
N LEU A 14 -5.97 -2.19 8.09
CA LEU A 14 -6.88 -1.58 7.12
C LEU A 14 -8.33 -1.92 7.45
N LYS A 15 -8.60 -3.13 7.92
CA LYS A 15 -9.94 -3.54 8.27
C LYS A 15 -10.56 -2.62 9.33
N ARG A 16 -9.76 -2.24 10.31
CA ARG A 16 -10.21 -1.33 11.38
C ARG A 16 -10.37 0.10 10.92
N ARG A 17 -9.56 0.51 9.95
CA ARG A 17 -9.49 1.91 9.51
C ARG A 17 -10.19 2.14 8.17
N HIS A 18 -10.98 1.18 7.72
CA HIS A 18 -11.61 1.26 6.41
C HIS A 18 -12.49 2.50 6.25
N GLU A 19 -13.26 2.86 7.27
CA GLU A 19 -14.10 4.05 7.21
C GLU A 19 -13.28 5.33 7.21
N ASP A 20 -12.20 5.36 8.00
CA ASP A 20 -11.29 6.50 7.98
C ASP A 20 -10.67 6.68 6.60
N LEU A 21 -10.30 5.58 5.96
CA LEU A 21 -9.73 5.64 4.61
C LEU A 21 -10.76 6.17 3.61
N LYS A 22 -12.01 5.74 3.71
CA LYS A 22 -13.07 6.27 2.84
C LYS A 22 -13.23 7.77 2.99
N ASP A 23 -13.17 8.26 4.23
CA ASP A 23 -13.25 9.69 4.49
C ASP A 23 -12.07 10.44 3.89
N LEU A 24 -10.87 9.90 4.03
CA LEU A 24 -9.68 10.49 3.42
C LEU A 24 -9.79 10.56 1.90
N ILE A 25 -10.25 9.48 1.28
CA ILE A 25 -10.44 9.45 -0.17
C ILE A 25 -11.46 10.51 -0.60
N GLY A 26 -12.58 10.61 0.12
CA GLY A 26 -13.60 11.60 -0.21
C GLY A 26 -13.13 13.03 -0.07
N ASN A 27 -12.31 13.31 0.96
CA ASN A 27 -11.82 14.65 1.21
C ASN A 27 -10.64 15.04 0.33
N GLU A 28 -9.73 14.08 0.06
CA GLU A 28 -8.46 14.38 -0.61
C GLU A 28 -8.44 14.03 -2.09
N ASN A 29 -9.32 13.13 -2.51
CA ASN A 29 -9.40 12.68 -3.92
C ASN A 29 -8.02 12.30 -4.47
N PRO A 30 -7.32 11.33 -3.87
CA PRO A 30 -5.97 10.99 -4.30
C PRO A 30 -5.97 10.20 -5.60
N ASP A 31 -4.89 10.30 -6.35
CA ASP A 31 -4.64 9.45 -7.51
C ASP A 31 -4.06 8.11 -7.10
N CYS A 32 -3.25 8.11 -6.06
CA CYS A 32 -2.58 6.92 -5.56
C CYS A 32 -2.58 6.91 -4.04
N ILE A 33 -2.62 5.70 -3.47
CA ILE A 33 -2.60 5.51 -2.03
C ILE A 33 -1.58 4.44 -1.69
N CYS A 34 -0.68 4.72 -0.75
CA CYS A 34 0.29 3.77 -0.25
C CYS A 34 0.01 3.52 1.23
N LEU A 35 -0.29 2.27 1.56
CA LEU A 35 -0.60 1.88 2.93
C LEU A 35 0.44 0.90 3.46
N GLN A 36 0.74 1.00 4.74
CA GLN A 36 1.61 0.07 5.46
C GLN A 36 0.86 -0.46 6.68
N GLU A 37 1.32 -1.61 7.17
CA GLU A 37 0.68 -2.34 8.28
C GLU A 37 -0.79 -2.59 8.01
N THR A 38 -1.09 -3.05 6.81
CA THR A 38 -2.48 -3.33 6.42
C THR A 38 -3.08 -4.49 7.22
N ARG A 39 -2.24 -5.41 7.69
CA ARG A 39 -2.63 -6.58 8.48
C ARG A 39 -3.72 -7.40 7.84
N LEU A 40 -3.73 -7.43 6.51
CA LEU A 40 -4.69 -8.22 5.77
C LEU A 40 -4.30 -9.69 5.81
N LYS A 41 -5.28 -10.54 6.03
CA LYS A 41 -5.13 -11.99 5.88
C LYS A 41 -5.76 -12.37 4.57
N GLY A 42 -4.92 -12.82 3.64
CA GLY A 42 -5.39 -13.09 2.31
C GLY A 42 -5.59 -11.81 1.51
N ASN A 43 -6.29 -11.89 0.43
CA ASN A 43 -6.36 -10.85 -0.56
C ASN A 43 -7.80 -10.44 -0.85
N THR A 44 -8.52 -10.07 0.18
CA THR A 44 -9.95 -9.87 0.06
C THR A 44 -10.40 -8.43 0.16
N GLN A 45 -9.50 -7.52 0.51
CA GLN A 45 -9.90 -6.13 0.69
C GLN A 45 -9.98 -5.42 -0.65
N SER A 46 -11.02 -4.62 -0.83
CA SER A 46 -11.14 -3.76 -2.01
C SER A 46 -11.33 -2.31 -1.57
N ILE A 47 -10.94 -1.40 -2.44
CA ILE A 47 -11.16 0.03 -2.26
C ILE A 47 -11.86 0.52 -3.51
N ARG A 48 -13.09 0.99 -3.34
CA ARG A 48 -13.93 1.37 -4.47
C ARG A 48 -13.25 2.48 -5.29
N GLY A 49 -13.16 2.26 -6.58
CA GLY A 49 -12.57 3.23 -7.50
C GLY A 49 -11.08 3.05 -7.71
N PHE A 50 -10.47 2.04 -7.10
CA PHE A 50 -9.04 1.82 -7.16
C PHE A 50 -8.70 0.38 -7.52
N THR A 51 -7.59 0.23 -8.21
CA THR A 51 -6.96 -1.06 -8.45
C THR A 51 -5.91 -1.27 -7.37
N ILE A 52 -5.93 -2.42 -6.70
CA ILE A 52 -5.12 -2.67 -5.53
C ILE A 52 -4.03 -3.68 -5.82
N HIS A 53 -2.83 -3.38 -5.36
CA HIS A 53 -1.70 -4.30 -5.36
C HIS A 53 -1.23 -4.48 -3.92
N THR A 54 -1.16 -5.72 -3.45
CA THR A 54 -0.81 -5.99 -2.06
C THR A 54 0.38 -6.93 -1.98
N GLN A 55 1.11 -6.81 -0.88
CA GLN A 55 2.09 -7.78 -0.45
C GLN A 55 1.84 -8.01 1.03
N THR A 56 1.46 -9.23 1.38
CA THR A 56 1.28 -9.64 2.77
C THR A 56 2.52 -10.35 3.27
N PRO A 57 2.76 -10.38 4.58
CA PRO A 57 3.87 -11.17 5.11
C PRO A 57 3.73 -12.63 4.73
N TYR A 58 4.86 -13.30 4.59
CA TYR A 58 4.88 -14.71 4.28
C TYR A 58 4.17 -15.54 5.34
N ASP A 59 4.28 -15.10 6.59
CA ASP A 59 3.60 -15.75 7.72
C ASP A 59 2.36 -14.95 8.06
N CYS A 60 1.24 -15.33 7.47
CA CYS A 60 -0.02 -14.61 7.66
C CYS A 60 -0.68 -14.85 9.02
N ASP A 61 -0.10 -15.70 9.86
CA ASP A 61 -0.63 -15.88 11.22
C ASP A 61 -0.14 -14.80 12.17
N ARG A 62 0.86 -14.05 11.76
CA ARG A 62 1.38 -12.95 12.60
C ARG A 62 0.57 -11.69 12.40
N ALA A 63 0.23 -11.08 13.51
CA ALA A 63 -0.32 -9.74 13.47
C ALA A 63 0.78 -8.76 13.05
N GLY A 64 0.45 -7.84 12.17
CA GLY A 64 1.35 -6.80 11.74
C GLY A 64 1.86 -7.00 10.34
N GLY A 65 2.40 -5.93 9.76
CA GLY A 65 2.94 -5.94 8.42
C GLY A 65 1.89 -5.85 7.34
N GLY A 66 2.35 -6.04 6.10
CA GLY A 66 1.55 -5.90 4.90
C GLY A 66 1.61 -4.51 4.32
N VAL A 67 1.75 -4.45 3.00
CA VAL A 67 1.78 -3.18 2.26
C VAL A 67 0.77 -3.23 1.13
N LEU A 68 0.30 -2.06 0.73
CA LEU A 68 -0.69 -1.95 -0.33
C LEU A 68 -0.44 -0.67 -1.12
N ILE A 69 -0.61 -0.76 -2.44
CA ILE A 69 -0.74 0.39 -3.30
C ILE A 69 -2.09 0.33 -3.97
N ALA A 70 -2.83 1.41 -3.90
CA ALA A 70 -4.09 1.57 -4.63
C ALA A 70 -3.89 2.64 -5.69
N ILE A 71 -4.22 2.31 -6.92
CA ILE A 71 -4.13 3.22 -8.07
C ILE A 71 -5.54 3.50 -8.57
N LYS A 72 -5.87 4.77 -8.67
CA LYS A 72 -7.19 5.19 -9.15
C LYS A 72 -7.48 4.57 -10.51
N ASN A 73 -8.68 4.03 -10.68
CA ASN A 73 -9.08 3.44 -11.95
C ASN A 73 -8.95 4.46 -13.06
N GLY A 74 -8.45 4.01 -14.20
CA GLY A 74 -8.18 4.89 -15.33
C GLY A 74 -6.74 5.35 -15.45
N ILE A 75 -5.94 5.18 -14.39
CA ILE A 75 -4.50 5.47 -14.46
C ILE A 75 -3.78 4.24 -14.96
N ASP A 76 -3.12 4.38 -16.10
CA ASP A 76 -2.41 3.27 -16.74
C ASP A 76 -1.14 2.94 -15.96
N HIS A 77 -1.03 1.69 -15.54
CA HIS A 77 0.08 1.26 -14.72
C HIS A 77 0.26 -0.26 -14.79
N ARG A 78 1.37 -0.74 -14.30
CA ARG A 78 1.59 -2.17 -14.14
C ARG A 78 2.42 -2.42 -12.89
N ARG A 79 2.19 -3.58 -12.28
CA ARG A 79 2.95 -4.00 -11.11
C ARG A 79 4.38 -4.34 -11.52
N ILE A 80 5.34 -3.92 -10.71
CA ILE A 80 6.74 -4.27 -10.89
C ILE A 80 6.99 -5.54 -10.07
N PRO A 81 7.36 -6.66 -10.70
CA PRO A 81 7.72 -7.86 -9.94
C PRO A 81 9.03 -7.64 -9.21
N LEU A 82 9.03 -7.94 -7.91
CA LEU A 82 10.21 -7.77 -7.07
C LEU A 82 10.57 -9.09 -6.42
N LYS A 83 11.83 -9.48 -6.53
CA LYS A 83 12.37 -10.65 -5.83
C LYS A 83 13.05 -10.17 -4.57
N THR A 84 12.29 -10.17 -3.47
CA THR A 84 12.79 -9.66 -2.20
C THR A 84 12.02 -10.28 -1.06
N THR A 85 12.66 -10.42 0.10
CA THR A 85 12.00 -10.79 1.34
C THR A 85 11.44 -9.58 2.07
N LEU A 86 11.72 -8.39 1.58
CA LEU A 86 11.17 -7.16 2.15
C LEU A 86 9.68 -7.06 1.85
N GLN A 87 8.95 -6.42 2.76
CA GLN A 87 7.55 -6.14 2.52
C GLN A 87 7.45 -4.88 1.67
N VAL A 88 7.34 -5.09 0.37
CA VAL A 88 7.28 -4.00 -0.60
C VAL A 88 6.42 -4.40 -1.77
N THR A 89 5.63 -3.46 -2.25
CA THR A 89 4.95 -3.58 -3.53
C THR A 89 5.22 -2.32 -4.33
N ALA A 90 5.35 -2.45 -5.63
CA ALA A 90 5.69 -1.33 -6.49
C ALA A 90 4.92 -1.41 -7.80
N VAL A 91 4.62 -0.25 -8.36
CA VAL A 91 3.98 -0.15 -9.66
C VAL A 91 4.75 0.85 -10.53
N GLU A 92 4.75 0.59 -11.83
CA GLU A 92 5.23 1.52 -12.84
C GLU A 92 4.04 2.25 -13.42
N LEU A 93 4.13 3.56 -13.51
CA LEU A 93 3.08 4.39 -14.10
C LEU A 93 3.45 4.69 -15.54
N ILE A 94 2.53 4.46 -16.45
CA ILE A 94 2.77 4.56 -17.88
C ILE A 94 2.31 5.94 -18.36
N ALA A 95 3.15 6.59 -19.16
CA ALA A 95 2.85 7.92 -19.71
C ALA A 95 2.50 8.96 -18.64
N SER A 96 3.20 8.91 -17.51
CA SER A 96 2.97 9.79 -16.38
C SER A 96 4.20 10.58 -16.03
N ASP A 97 4.02 11.72 -15.36
CA ASP A 97 5.11 12.52 -14.82
C ASP A 97 5.81 11.81 -13.65
N VAL A 98 5.09 10.94 -12.95
CA VAL A 98 5.66 10.06 -11.92
C VAL A 98 5.92 8.70 -12.56
N LYS A 99 7.13 8.18 -12.48
CA LYS A 99 7.48 6.94 -13.18
C LYS A 99 7.13 5.69 -12.39
N ALA A 100 7.33 5.70 -11.08
CA ALA A 100 7.08 4.53 -10.25
C ALA A 100 6.73 4.94 -8.84
N ILE A 101 5.98 4.07 -8.17
CA ILE A 101 5.58 4.27 -6.78
C ILE A 101 5.80 2.94 -6.06
N ALA A 102 6.36 3.00 -4.85
CA ALA A 102 6.55 1.83 -4.02
C ALA A 102 6.01 2.09 -2.62
N SER A 103 5.40 1.06 -2.04
CA SER A 103 4.99 1.08 -0.64
C SER A 103 5.83 0.05 0.10
N ILE A 104 6.52 0.49 1.14
CA ILE A 104 7.50 -0.34 1.86
C ILE A 104 7.17 -0.29 3.34
N TYR A 105 7.20 -1.46 3.98
CA TYR A 105 7.07 -1.55 5.43
C TYR A 105 8.32 -2.21 5.99
N LEU A 106 8.96 -1.53 6.93
CA LEU A 106 10.09 -2.06 7.67
C LEU A 106 9.61 -2.34 9.09
N PRO A 107 9.49 -3.62 9.47
CA PRO A 107 9.07 -3.92 10.83
C PRO A 107 10.11 -3.41 11.84
N PRO A 108 9.65 -3.01 13.05
CA PRO A 108 10.59 -2.58 14.07
C PRO A 108 11.59 -3.69 14.37
N GLN A 109 12.86 -3.33 14.43
CA GLN A 109 13.86 -4.31 14.80
C GLN A 109 13.79 -4.57 16.29
N LYS A 110 13.87 -5.85 16.64
CA LYS A 110 14.03 -6.21 18.03
C LYS A 110 15.39 -5.70 18.52
N HIS A 111 15.36 -4.98 19.62
CA HIS A 111 16.60 -4.67 20.29
C HIS A 111 17.21 -5.94 20.82
N ILE A 112 18.43 -6.19 20.43
CA ILE A 112 19.20 -7.30 20.96
C ILE A 112 20.28 -6.72 21.83
N GLY A 113 20.08 -6.76 23.10
CA GLY A 113 21.06 -6.34 24.06
C GLY A 113 21.23 -4.87 24.16
N LYS A 114 21.54 -4.46 24.07
CA LYS A 114 21.75 -3.52 24.18
C LYS A 114 21.79 -2.67 24.20
N ASP A 115 21.67 -2.66 24.51
CA ASP A 115 21.74 -2.04 24.26
C ASP A 115 21.45 -1.59 24.67
#